data_49ca20d1c59ca2aeceb912e78985d595
#
_entry.id   49ca20d1c59ca2aeceb912e78985d595
#
_cell.length_a   1.000
_cell.length_b   1.000
_cell.length_c   1.000
_cell.angle_alpha   90.00
_cell.angle_beta   90.00
_cell.angle_gamma   90.00
#
_symmetry.space_group_name_H-M   'P 1'
#
loop_
_entity.id
_entity.type
_entity.pdbx_description
1 polymer ?
#
loop_
_entity_poly.entity_id
_entity_poly.type
_entity_poly.pdbx_seq_one_letter_code
_entity_poly.pdbx_strand_id
1 'polypeptide(L)'
;MGLFSCSDDNETVDNLLPPTIVKVCVWDEDIEEWIIPGAESKIRIGTPLRIEGTNMAQTIAVYINGGLISAFHAEDNAIELVIPDIPVDEGEIKEVNVNLIRVVNKAGAATCTANDFQFFGRQITVTGFSLTENDGRTWEAVQELPIGGKIRIEGNGLKTANELYINGTSVDLAGIPAEEKNDAFLVVTIPETLPFGNAVENPDSRNKMRLVTAYDDRTLDCVIAGKQVEINRITDANGNAITEAGRNSVVVIEGKYFATFQKLSFNNQEIEPTTIE
;
A
#
# COMPACT_ATOMS: atom_id res chain seq x y z
N MET A 1 -23.87 -48.60 51.55
CA MET A 1 -22.78 -48.88 50.59
C MET A 1 -23.34 -48.83 49.24
N GLY A 2 -23.16 -47.70 48.56
CA GLY A 2 -23.58 -47.46 47.16
C GLY A 2 -22.36 -47.63 46.28
N LEU A 3 -22.42 -48.55 45.37
CA LEU A 3 -21.43 -48.80 44.34
C LEU A 3 -21.72 -47.80 43.25
N PHE A 4 -20.84 -46.79 43.04
CA PHE A 4 -20.81 -45.96 41.85
C PHE A 4 -20.20 -46.80 40.72
N SER A 5 -21.03 -47.20 39.76
CA SER A 5 -20.60 -47.75 38.49
C SER A 5 -20.11 -46.53 37.67
N CYS A 6 -18.81 -46.43 37.45
CA CYS A 6 -18.26 -45.64 36.34
C CYS A 6 -18.66 -46.40 35.07
N SER A 7 -19.59 -45.86 34.30
CA SER A 7 -19.72 -46.24 32.91
C SER A 7 -18.48 -45.72 32.20
N ASP A 8 -17.59 -46.60 31.78
CA ASP A 8 -16.63 -46.34 30.75
C ASP A 8 -17.44 -46.00 29.48
N ASP A 9 -17.62 -44.73 29.22
CA ASP A 9 -17.95 -44.28 27.90
C ASP A 9 -16.72 -44.63 27.04
N ASN A 10 -16.75 -45.83 26.47
CA ASN A 10 -15.96 -46.17 25.31
C ASN A 10 -16.41 -45.23 24.21
N GLU A 11 -15.88 -43.98 24.22
CA GLU A 11 -15.81 -43.21 23.00
C GLU A 11 -15.08 -44.09 21.99
N THR A 12 -15.83 -44.59 21.03
CA THR A 12 -15.29 -45.21 19.82
C THR A 12 -14.19 -44.29 19.36
N VAL A 13 -12.94 -44.74 19.46
CA VAL A 13 -11.83 -44.08 18.82
C VAL A 13 -12.17 -44.15 17.32
N ASP A 14 -12.84 -43.12 16.83
CA ASP A 14 -13.05 -42.96 15.41
C ASP A 14 -11.70 -43.23 14.77
N ASN A 15 -11.66 -44.11 13.77
CA ASN A 15 -10.47 -44.37 12.96
C ASN A 15 -10.09 -43.11 12.19
N LEU A 16 -9.67 -42.09 12.91
CA LEU A 16 -9.24 -40.83 12.35
C LEU A 16 -7.99 -41.08 11.52
N LEU A 17 -8.10 -40.77 10.24
CA LEU A 17 -6.98 -40.88 9.32
C LEU A 17 -6.27 -39.52 9.18
N PRO A 18 -4.97 -39.53 8.88
CA PRO A 18 -4.26 -38.29 8.54
C PRO A 18 -4.93 -37.56 7.38
N PRO A 19 -4.85 -36.23 7.34
CA PRO A 19 -5.34 -35.48 6.19
C PRO A 19 -4.50 -35.82 4.97
N THR A 20 -5.07 -35.64 3.77
CA THR A 20 -4.33 -35.66 2.50
C THR A 20 -4.62 -34.38 1.75
N ILE A 21 -3.63 -33.83 1.07
CA ILE A 21 -3.79 -32.68 0.17
C ILE A 21 -3.71 -33.18 -1.25
N VAL A 22 -4.74 -32.90 -2.06
CA VAL A 22 -4.82 -33.30 -3.48
C VAL A 22 -4.51 -32.12 -4.37
N LYS A 23 -5.11 -30.96 -4.09
CA LYS A 23 -4.85 -29.73 -4.85
C LYS A 23 -5.08 -28.48 -3.99
N VAL A 24 -4.54 -27.38 -4.48
CA VAL A 24 -4.74 -26.05 -3.89
C VAL A 24 -5.33 -25.15 -4.96
N CYS A 25 -6.39 -24.45 -4.63
CA CYS A 25 -7.11 -23.55 -5.52
C CYS A 25 -7.13 -22.14 -4.93
N VAL A 26 -7.22 -21.15 -5.79
CA VAL A 26 -7.46 -19.75 -5.44
C VAL A 26 -8.79 -19.31 -6.04
N TRP A 27 -9.45 -18.35 -5.40
CA TRP A 27 -10.64 -17.74 -5.94
C TRP A 27 -10.27 -16.76 -7.04
N ASP A 28 -10.87 -16.91 -8.20
CA ASP A 28 -10.78 -15.97 -9.31
C ASP A 28 -12.04 -15.11 -9.33
N GLU A 29 -11.87 -13.81 -9.08
CA GLU A 29 -12.97 -12.85 -8.97
C GLU A 29 -13.62 -12.53 -10.33
N ASP A 30 -12.87 -12.68 -11.44
CA ASP A 30 -13.36 -12.35 -12.77
C ASP A 30 -14.35 -13.40 -13.30
N ILE A 31 -14.16 -14.66 -12.93
CA ILE A 31 -15.01 -15.78 -13.35
C ILE A 31 -15.84 -16.37 -12.19
N GLU A 32 -15.63 -15.88 -10.96
CA GLU A 32 -16.30 -16.34 -9.74
C GLU A 32 -16.18 -17.86 -9.50
N GLU A 33 -14.97 -18.41 -9.71
CA GLU A 33 -14.70 -19.84 -9.56
C GLU A 33 -13.38 -20.11 -8.83
N TRP A 34 -13.28 -21.32 -8.24
CA TRP A 34 -12.02 -21.83 -7.69
C TRP A 34 -11.16 -22.41 -8.80
N ILE A 35 -10.00 -21.82 -9.06
CA ILE A 35 -9.05 -22.26 -10.08
C ILE A 35 -7.77 -22.81 -9.45
N ILE A 36 -7.13 -23.76 -10.13
CA ILE A 36 -5.76 -24.17 -9.79
C ILE A 36 -4.82 -23.09 -10.33
N PRO A 37 -4.00 -22.46 -9.49
CA PRO A 37 -3.06 -21.44 -9.95
C PRO A 37 -2.09 -22.07 -10.96
N GLY A 38 -1.84 -21.35 -12.05
CA GLY A 38 -0.86 -21.77 -13.07
C GLY A 38 0.58 -21.66 -12.54
N ALA A 39 1.51 -22.27 -13.29
CA ALA A 39 2.94 -22.10 -13.06
C ALA A 39 3.31 -20.61 -13.02
N GLU A 40 4.11 -20.21 -12.04
CA GLU A 40 4.51 -18.82 -11.79
C GLU A 40 3.40 -17.87 -11.32
N SER A 41 2.22 -18.39 -10.98
CA SER A 41 1.18 -17.55 -10.37
C SER A 41 1.65 -16.97 -9.04
N LYS A 42 1.41 -15.66 -8.85
CA LYS A 42 1.75 -14.92 -7.64
C LYS A 42 0.50 -14.79 -6.77
N ILE A 43 0.41 -15.62 -5.73
CA ILE A 43 -0.72 -15.59 -4.82
C ILE A 43 -0.42 -14.62 -3.69
N ARG A 44 -1.27 -13.62 -3.52
CA ARG A 44 -1.04 -12.52 -2.59
C ARG A 44 -1.68 -12.79 -1.23
N ILE A 45 -1.14 -12.16 -0.20
CA ILE A 45 -1.81 -12.00 1.10
C ILE A 45 -3.18 -11.33 0.87
N GLY A 46 -4.22 -11.91 1.49
CA GLY A 46 -5.60 -11.47 1.31
C GLY A 46 -6.39 -12.26 0.25
N THR A 47 -5.74 -13.11 -0.54
CA THR A 47 -6.42 -13.97 -1.51
C THR A 47 -7.14 -15.12 -0.80
N PRO A 48 -8.42 -15.43 -1.15
CA PRO A 48 -9.06 -16.65 -0.71
C PRO A 48 -8.36 -17.89 -1.28
N LEU A 49 -8.08 -18.85 -0.42
CA LEU A 49 -7.41 -20.12 -0.72
C LEU A 49 -8.29 -21.28 -0.33
N ARG A 50 -8.36 -22.32 -1.17
CA ARG A 50 -9.03 -23.58 -0.89
C ARG A 50 -8.05 -24.73 -1.05
N ILE A 51 -7.88 -25.53 0.01
CA ILE A 51 -7.05 -26.72 0.04
C ILE A 51 -7.99 -27.91 -0.04
N GLU A 52 -7.94 -28.67 -1.13
CA GLU A 52 -8.80 -29.83 -1.31
C GLU A 52 -8.05 -31.13 -1.03
N GLY A 53 -8.75 -32.09 -0.41
CA GLY A 53 -8.18 -33.36 -0.05
C GLY A 53 -9.17 -34.27 0.67
N THR A 54 -8.70 -35.09 1.60
CA THR A 54 -9.54 -35.97 2.43
C THR A 54 -9.18 -35.83 3.91
N ASN A 55 -10.12 -36.20 4.78
CA ASN A 55 -9.96 -36.15 6.24
C ASN A 55 -9.65 -34.74 6.78
N MET A 56 -10.23 -33.70 6.16
CA MET A 56 -9.97 -32.31 6.47
C MET A 56 -10.83 -31.75 7.60
N ALA A 57 -12.07 -32.31 7.84
CA ALA A 57 -13.03 -31.76 8.80
C ALA A 57 -12.48 -31.63 10.24
N GLN A 58 -11.56 -32.49 10.63
CA GLN A 58 -10.97 -32.49 11.96
C GLN A 58 -9.59 -31.81 12.01
N THR A 59 -9.34 -30.88 11.09
CA THR A 59 -8.12 -30.08 11.06
C THR A 59 -8.04 -29.21 12.33
N ILE A 60 -6.91 -29.29 12.99
CA ILE A 60 -6.59 -28.52 14.21
C ILE A 60 -5.62 -27.40 13.96
N ALA A 61 -4.84 -27.47 12.86
CA ALA A 61 -3.91 -26.43 12.47
C ALA A 61 -3.62 -26.47 10.97
N VAL A 62 -3.49 -25.28 10.39
CA VAL A 62 -2.99 -25.05 9.02
C VAL A 62 -1.78 -24.13 9.13
N TYR A 63 -0.73 -24.44 8.37
CA TYR A 63 0.47 -23.60 8.27
C TYR A 63 0.74 -23.29 6.81
N ILE A 64 1.14 -22.06 6.55
CA ILE A 64 1.65 -21.61 5.24
C ILE A 64 3.02 -20.96 5.49
N ASN A 65 4.05 -21.43 4.79
CA ASN A 65 5.44 -20.97 4.98
C ASN A 65 5.91 -20.99 6.45
N GLY A 66 5.39 -21.94 7.23
CA GLY A 66 5.67 -22.06 8.67
C GLY A 66 4.84 -21.14 9.57
N GLY A 67 4.11 -20.17 9.00
CA GLY A 67 3.16 -19.33 9.74
C GLY A 67 1.86 -20.09 10.05
N LEU A 68 1.43 -20.06 11.32
CA LEU A 68 0.16 -20.67 11.76
C LEU A 68 -1.02 -19.79 11.27
N ILE A 69 -1.98 -20.42 10.60
CA ILE A 69 -3.23 -19.80 10.18
C ILE A 69 -4.25 -19.95 11.29
N SER A 70 -4.72 -18.85 11.85
CA SER A 70 -5.65 -18.83 12.98
C SER A 70 -7.12 -18.89 12.57
N ALA A 71 -7.45 -18.57 11.33
CA ALA A 71 -8.82 -18.53 10.83
C ALA A 71 -8.95 -19.35 9.54
N PHE A 72 -9.69 -20.42 9.60
CA PHE A 72 -10.04 -21.26 8.44
C PHE A 72 -11.38 -21.97 8.70
N HIS A 73 -12.03 -22.38 7.62
CA HIS A 73 -13.20 -23.27 7.65
C HIS A 73 -12.81 -24.62 7.06
N ALA A 74 -13.11 -25.70 7.78
CA ALA A 74 -12.75 -27.05 7.36
C ALA A 74 -13.99 -27.94 7.21
N GLU A 75 -14.11 -28.58 6.05
CA GLU A 75 -15.08 -29.63 5.71
C GLU A 75 -14.34 -30.94 5.43
N ASP A 76 -15.04 -32.05 5.21
CA ASP A 76 -14.41 -33.36 5.00
C ASP A 76 -13.40 -33.38 3.86
N ASN A 77 -13.66 -32.62 2.81
CA ASN A 77 -12.91 -32.64 1.57
C ASN A 77 -12.18 -31.34 1.24
N ALA A 78 -12.32 -30.30 2.05
CA ALA A 78 -11.68 -29.01 1.79
C ALA A 78 -11.47 -28.19 3.07
N ILE A 79 -10.49 -27.29 2.97
CA ILE A 79 -10.26 -26.19 3.90
C ILE A 79 -10.29 -24.89 3.11
N GLU A 80 -11.06 -23.93 3.57
CA GLU A 80 -11.11 -22.58 3.01
C GLU A 80 -10.55 -21.59 4.03
N LEU A 81 -9.75 -20.68 3.54
CA LEU A 81 -9.14 -19.61 4.33
C LEU A 81 -8.85 -18.38 3.45
N VAL A 82 -8.63 -17.26 4.08
CA VAL A 82 -8.02 -16.10 3.43
C VAL A 82 -6.56 -16.07 3.88
N ILE A 83 -5.64 -15.98 2.94
CA ILE A 83 -4.21 -15.93 3.24
C ILE A 83 -3.92 -14.72 4.12
N PRO A 84 -3.52 -14.92 5.38
CA PRO A 84 -3.21 -13.83 6.30
C PRO A 84 -1.80 -13.28 6.02
N ASP A 85 -1.34 -12.41 6.89
CA ASP A 85 0.04 -11.92 6.88
C ASP A 85 0.98 -13.07 7.31
N ILE A 86 1.57 -13.70 6.32
CA ILE A 86 2.50 -14.84 6.48
C ILE A 86 3.89 -14.41 6.00
N PRO A 87 4.96 -15.08 6.44
CA PRO A 87 6.29 -14.87 5.89
C PRO A 87 6.29 -15.14 4.38
N VAL A 88 6.63 -14.15 3.58
CA VAL A 88 6.72 -14.22 2.12
C VAL A 88 8.07 -13.74 1.58
N ASP A 89 8.87 -13.09 2.43
CA ASP A 89 10.21 -12.63 2.12
C ASP A 89 11.23 -13.75 2.39
N GLU A 90 12.23 -13.90 1.51
CA GLU A 90 13.31 -14.89 1.69
C GLU A 90 14.05 -14.71 3.02
N GLY A 91 14.15 -13.49 3.57
CA GLY A 91 14.72 -13.22 4.87
C GLY A 91 13.88 -13.71 6.05
N GLU A 92 12.58 -13.90 5.87
CA GLU A 92 11.62 -14.35 6.88
C GLU A 92 11.28 -15.84 6.77
N ILE A 93 11.46 -16.44 5.59
CA ILE A 93 11.13 -17.84 5.30
C ILE A 93 12.39 -18.70 5.45
N LYS A 94 12.30 -19.74 6.27
CA LYS A 94 13.33 -20.79 6.28
C LYS A 94 13.22 -21.61 5.00
N GLU A 95 14.33 -21.99 4.37
CA GLU A 95 14.37 -22.77 3.11
C GLU A 95 13.41 -23.96 3.09
N VAL A 96 13.28 -24.67 4.21
CA VAL A 96 12.40 -25.84 4.34
C VAL A 96 10.90 -25.51 4.30
N ASN A 97 10.52 -24.25 4.38
CA ASN A 97 9.12 -23.83 4.46
C ASN A 97 8.69 -22.99 3.25
N VAL A 98 9.55 -22.82 2.26
CA VAL A 98 9.22 -22.01 1.07
C VAL A 98 8.05 -22.64 0.31
N ASN A 99 6.99 -21.88 0.08
CA ASN A 99 5.75 -22.31 -0.58
C ASN A 99 5.15 -23.61 0.02
N LEU A 100 5.36 -23.84 1.31
CA LEU A 100 4.90 -25.03 1.98
C LEU A 100 3.55 -24.78 2.66
N ILE A 101 2.58 -25.63 2.32
CA ILE A 101 1.29 -25.72 3.01
C ILE A 101 1.32 -27.00 3.84
N ARG A 102 0.96 -26.90 5.13
CA ARG A 102 0.86 -28.05 6.04
C ARG A 102 -0.48 -28.03 6.76
N VAL A 103 -1.21 -29.13 6.64
CA VAL A 103 -2.49 -29.35 7.33
C VAL A 103 -2.26 -30.42 8.40
N VAL A 104 -2.77 -30.19 9.61
CA VAL A 104 -2.59 -31.08 10.76
C VAL A 104 -3.94 -31.42 11.36
N ASN A 105 -4.20 -32.71 11.60
CA ASN A 105 -5.27 -33.20 12.47
C ASN A 105 -4.70 -34.09 13.61
N LYS A 106 -5.55 -34.65 14.46
CA LYS A 106 -5.10 -35.51 15.57
C LYS A 106 -4.40 -36.78 15.13
N ALA A 107 -4.66 -37.28 13.92
CA ALA A 107 -4.06 -38.52 13.39
C ALA A 107 -2.71 -38.29 12.71
N GLY A 108 -2.42 -37.06 12.28
CA GLY A 108 -1.17 -36.73 11.59
C GLY A 108 -1.20 -35.43 10.81
N ALA A 109 -0.30 -35.30 9.85
CA ALA A 109 -0.18 -34.13 9.03
C ALA A 109 0.05 -34.48 7.56
N ALA A 110 -0.47 -33.65 6.67
CA ALA A 110 -0.12 -33.62 5.25
C ALA A 110 0.64 -32.34 4.91
N THR A 111 1.55 -32.43 3.97
CA THR A 111 2.27 -31.29 3.43
C THR A 111 2.14 -31.27 1.92
N CYS A 112 2.02 -30.08 1.36
CA CYS A 112 2.05 -29.83 -0.07
C CYS A 112 3.06 -28.72 -0.32
N THR A 113 4.03 -28.98 -1.18
CA THR A 113 4.89 -27.91 -1.70
C THR A 113 4.21 -27.36 -2.92
N ALA A 114 3.88 -26.07 -2.89
CA ALA A 114 3.34 -25.38 -4.04
C ALA A 114 4.49 -25.10 -5.03
N ASN A 115 4.79 -26.07 -5.89
CA ASN A 115 5.88 -25.93 -6.86
C ASN A 115 5.52 -25.00 -8.03
N ASP A 116 4.22 -24.77 -8.26
CA ASP A 116 3.71 -24.10 -9.44
C ASP A 116 3.28 -22.64 -9.18
N PHE A 117 3.35 -22.17 -7.93
CA PHE A 117 3.01 -20.81 -7.59
C PHE A 117 3.83 -20.32 -6.39
N GLN A 118 3.84 -19.00 -6.17
CA GLN A 118 4.56 -18.37 -5.06
C GLN A 118 3.60 -17.52 -4.22
N PHE A 119 3.78 -17.55 -2.90
CA PHE A 119 3.12 -16.59 -2.03
C PHE A 119 3.83 -15.24 -2.06
N PHE A 120 3.07 -14.20 -2.25
CA PHE A 120 3.55 -12.83 -2.33
C PHE A 120 2.96 -11.96 -1.22
N GLY A 121 3.65 -10.87 -0.94
CA GLY A 121 3.18 -9.85 -0.04
C GLY A 121 1.85 -9.22 -0.48
N ARG A 122 1.27 -8.45 0.42
CA ARG A 122 -0.01 -7.78 0.22
C ARG A 122 0.05 -6.82 -0.97
N GLN A 123 -1.02 -6.80 -1.75
CA GLN A 123 -1.19 -5.81 -2.81
C GLN A 123 -1.28 -4.40 -2.19
N ILE A 124 -0.63 -3.44 -2.83
CA ILE A 124 -0.76 -2.04 -2.43
C ILE A 124 -2.17 -1.57 -2.78
N THR A 125 -2.87 -1.03 -1.80
CA THR A 125 -4.09 -0.26 -2.02
C THR A 125 -3.92 1.12 -1.39
N VAL A 126 -4.32 2.16 -2.12
CA VAL A 126 -4.38 3.53 -1.60
C VAL A 126 -5.84 3.94 -1.54
N THR A 127 -6.32 4.27 -0.35
CA THR A 127 -7.71 4.64 -0.10
C THR A 127 -7.91 6.14 0.01
N GLY A 128 -6.84 6.90 0.26
CA GLY A 128 -6.92 8.34 0.38
C GLY A 128 -5.61 8.99 0.77
N PHE A 129 -5.69 10.30 0.88
CA PHE A 129 -4.59 11.16 1.32
C PHE A 129 -5.07 12.07 2.43
N SER A 130 -4.20 12.34 3.39
CA SER A 130 -4.45 13.34 4.43
C SER A 130 -3.26 14.28 4.55
N LEU A 131 -3.52 15.52 4.91
CA LEU A 131 -2.52 16.55 5.21
C LEU A 131 -2.49 16.79 6.71
N THR A 132 -1.31 16.95 7.29
CA THR A 132 -1.19 17.37 8.68
C THR A 132 -1.17 18.89 8.78
N GLU A 133 -1.90 19.42 9.74
CA GLU A 133 -1.67 20.76 10.21
C GLU A 133 -0.34 20.87 11.00
N ASN A 134 0.06 22.08 11.34
CA ASN A 134 1.37 22.41 11.90
C ASN A 134 1.77 21.64 13.19
N ASP A 135 0.85 20.94 13.83
CA ASP A 135 1.10 20.15 15.05
C ASP A 135 1.56 18.70 14.77
N GLY A 136 1.46 18.22 13.52
CA GLY A 136 1.80 16.86 13.12
C GLY A 136 0.92 15.76 13.72
N ARG A 137 -0.18 16.10 14.37
CA ARG A 137 -1.06 15.17 15.09
C ARG A 137 -2.45 15.01 14.47
N THR A 138 -2.95 16.08 13.89
CA THR A 138 -4.25 16.10 13.23
C THR A 138 -4.07 15.88 11.73
N TRP A 139 -4.83 14.95 11.16
CA TRP A 139 -4.78 14.61 9.75
C TRP A 139 -6.15 14.88 9.12
N GLU A 140 -6.18 15.74 8.12
CA GLU A 140 -7.40 16.07 7.38
C GLU A 140 -7.32 15.48 5.97
N ALA A 141 -8.40 14.81 5.54
CA ALA A 141 -8.49 14.23 4.20
C ALA A 141 -8.40 15.33 3.13
N VAL A 142 -7.56 15.11 2.11
CA VAL A 142 -7.36 16.07 1.03
C VAL A 142 -7.50 15.38 -0.33
N GLN A 143 -7.94 16.16 -1.32
CA GLN A 143 -8.02 15.72 -2.72
C GLN A 143 -6.81 16.19 -3.54
N GLU A 144 -6.13 17.24 -3.08
CA GLU A 144 -4.98 17.83 -3.72
C GLU A 144 -3.76 17.75 -2.81
N LEU A 145 -2.62 17.35 -3.36
CA LEU A 145 -1.37 17.16 -2.65
C LEU A 145 -0.50 18.41 -2.79
N PRO A 146 -0.34 19.24 -1.75
CA PRO A 146 0.42 20.47 -1.84
C PRO A 146 1.92 20.21 -1.90
N ILE A 147 2.62 20.88 -2.82
CA ILE A 147 4.08 20.85 -2.88
C ILE A 147 4.67 21.39 -1.58
N GLY A 148 5.67 20.68 -1.04
CA GLY A 148 6.28 20.94 0.27
C GLY A 148 5.42 20.57 1.47
N GLY A 149 4.21 20.03 1.25
CA GLY A 149 3.33 19.55 2.33
C GLY A 149 3.77 18.20 2.86
N LYS A 150 3.57 17.98 4.18
CA LYS A 150 3.69 16.66 4.79
C LYS A 150 2.36 15.95 4.68
N ILE A 151 2.32 14.89 3.87
CA ILE A 151 1.12 14.12 3.59
C ILE A 151 1.19 12.73 4.20
N ARG A 152 0.03 12.16 4.43
CA ARG A 152 -0.15 10.77 4.80
C ARG A 152 -0.92 10.07 3.67
N ILE A 153 -0.30 9.06 3.08
CA ILE A 153 -0.90 8.16 2.12
C ILE A 153 -1.57 7.05 2.93
N GLU A 154 -2.85 6.84 2.78
CA GLU A 154 -3.64 5.86 3.52
C GLU A 154 -3.99 4.66 2.63
N GLY A 155 -3.94 3.45 3.20
CA GLY A 155 -4.21 2.25 2.41
C GLY A 155 -3.84 0.96 3.12
N ASN A 156 -3.35 -0.01 2.35
CA ASN A 156 -2.78 -1.27 2.84
C ASN A 156 -1.53 -1.64 2.03
N GLY A 157 -0.66 -2.46 2.61
CA GLY A 157 0.58 -2.91 1.97
C GLY A 157 1.67 -1.84 1.90
N LEU A 158 1.53 -0.74 2.64
CA LEU A 158 2.42 0.43 2.54
C LEU A 158 3.72 0.27 3.34
N LYS A 159 3.77 -0.64 4.31
CA LYS A 159 4.97 -0.90 5.14
C LYS A 159 6.19 -1.25 4.29
N THR A 160 6.00 -2.00 3.22
CA THR A 160 7.07 -2.51 2.37
C THR A 160 7.38 -1.60 1.17
N ALA A 161 6.78 -0.41 1.08
CA ALA A 161 7.11 0.57 0.05
C ALA A 161 8.60 0.93 0.11
N ASN A 162 9.32 0.72 -0.98
CA ASN A 162 10.75 1.00 -1.12
C ASN A 162 11.02 2.13 -2.11
N GLU A 163 10.09 2.40 -3.03
CA GLU A 163 10.16 3.52 -3.95
C GLU A 163 8.82 4.25 -4.03
N LEU A 164 8.89 5.56 -4.12
CA LEU A 164 7.75 6.44 -4.37
C LEU A 164 8.14 7.45 -5.44
N TYR A 165 7.32 7.58 -6.45
CA TYR A 165 7.45 8.61 -7.47
C TYR A 165 6.18 9.44 -7.51
N ILE A 166 6.34 10.75 -7.63
CA ILE A 166 5.24 11.69 -7.86
C ILE A 166 5.59 12.51 -9.09
N ASN A 167 4.69 12.60 -10.06
CA ASN A 167 4.95 13.24 -11.36
C ASN A 167 6.25 12.73 -12.03
N GLY A 168 6.59 11.45 -11.85
CA GLY A 168 7.82 10.85 -12.36
C GLY A 168 9.09 11.17 -11.56
N THR A 169 9.01 12.03 -10.54
CA THR A 169 10.13 12.39 -9.68
C THR A 169 10.16 11.50 -8.44
N SER A 170 11.32 10.93 -8.15
CA SER A 170 11.51 10.10 -6.95
C SER A 170 11.40 10.94 -5.68
N VAL A 171 10.66 10.41 -4.72
CA VAL A 171 10.54 10.95 -3.36
C VAL A 171 11.33 10.05 -2.43
N ASP A 172 12.22 10.64 -1.64
CA ASP A 172 13.07 9.88 -0.72
C ASP A 172 12.24 9.27 0.41
N LEU A 173 12.33 7.96 0.56
CA LEU A 173 11.72 7.18 1.65
C LEU A 173 12.75 6.77 2.71
N ALA A 174 14.03 7.12 2.53
CA ALA A 174 15.08 6.80 3.50
C ALA A 174 14.88 7.61 4.79
N GLY A 175 15.04 6.95 5.91
CA GLY A 175 14.94 7.61 7.20
C GLY A 175 13.53 7.92 7.70
N ILE A 176 12.49 7.48 7.01
CA ILE A 176 11.12 7.59 7.53
C ILE A 176 11.00 6.71 8.79
N PRO A 177 10.61 7.29 9.94
CA PRO A 177 10.43 6.54 11.17
C PRO A 177 9.37 5.43 11.04
N ALA A 178 9.52 4.34 11.80
CA ALA A 178 8.59 3.21 11.75
C ALA A 178 7.14 3.61 12.14
N GLU A 179 6.98 4.61 12.98
CA GLU A 179 5.69 5.19 13.34
C GLU A 179 5.02 5.98 12.20
N GLU A 180 5.79 6.42 11.21
CA GLU A 180 5.32 7.12 10.01
C GLU A 180 5.19 6.20 8.79
N LYS A 181 5.59 4.93 8.92
CA LYS A 181 5.54 3.93 7.85
C LYS A 181 5.08 2.57 8.39
N ASN A 182 3.83 2.22 8.13
CA ASN A 182 3.27 0.93 8.51
C ASN A 182 2.35 0.39 7.39
N ASP A 183 1.68 -0.72 7.63
CA ASP A 183 0.83 -1.35 6.61
C ASP A 183 -0.34 -0.46 6.18
N ALA A 184 -0.90 0.34 7.10
CA ALA A 184 -2.07 1.17 6.87
C ALA A 184 -1.77 2.57 6.34
N PHE A 185 -0.57 3.07 6.53
CA PHE A 185 -0.19 4.39 6.03
C PHE A 185 1.31 4.60 5.86
N LEU A 186 1.65 5.56 5.00
CA LEU A 186 2.99 6.06 4.75
C LEU A 186 2.96 7.59 4.80
N VAL A 187 3.79 8.19 5.66
CA VAL A 187 3.92 9.65 5.78
C VAL A 187 5.15 10.12 5.01
N VAL A 188 4.95 11.08 4.11
CA VAL A 188 6.02 11.64 3.29
C VAL A 188 5.90 13.16 3.16
N THR A 189 7.01 13.83 2.90
CA THR A 189 6.99 15.24 2.52
C THR A 189 7.13 15.37 1.01
N ILE A 190 6.21 16.03 0.35
CA ILE A 190 6.29 16.29 -1.09
C ILE A 190 7.42 17.31 -1.32
N PRO A 191 8.43 17.01 -2.16
CA PRO A 191 9.54 17.91 -2.39
C PRO A 191 9.10 19.28 -2.89
N GLU A 192 9.71 20.35 -2.40
CA GLU A 192 9.42 21.72 -2.89
C GLU A 192 9.78 21.92 -4.35
N THR A 193 10.74 21.13 -4.85
CA THR A 193 11.24 21.16 -6.24
C THR A 193 10.45 20.24 -7.17
N LEU A 194 9.35 19.62 -6.68
CA LEU A 194 8.58 18.69 -7.48
C LEU A 194 8.00 19.42 -8.72
N PRO A 195 8.26 18.96 -9.95
CA PRO A 195 7.65 19.52 -11.14
C PRO A 195 6.15 19.23 -11.15
N PHE A 196 5.33 20.19 -11.61
CA PHE A 196 3.89 20.01 -11.75
C PHE A 196 3.33 20.73 -12.98
N GLY A 197 2.11 20.40 -13.37
CA GLY A 197 1.50 20.94 -14.56
C GLY A 197 2.36 20.69 -15.82
N ASN A 198 2.63 21.71 -16.58
CA ASN A 198 3.40 21.62 -17.83
C ASN A 198 4.92 21.45 -17.61
N ALA A 199 5.42 21.63 -16.39
CA ALA A 199 6.82 21.39 -16.06
C ALA A 199 7.17 19.90 -15.89
N VAL A 200 6.18 18.99 -15.89
CA VAL A 200 6.40 17.55 -15.87
C VAL A 200 6.87 17.11 -17.25
N GLU A 201 8.13 16.64 -17.35
CA GLU A 201 8.77 16.27 -18.62
C GLU A 201 8.02 15.17 -19.38
N ASN A 202 7.61 14.12 -18.65
CA ASN A 202 6.79 13.05 -19.21
C ASN A 202 5.30 13.32 -18.93
N PRO A 203 4.50 13.67 -19.95
CA PRO A 203 3.06 13.93 -19.77
C PRO A 203 2.29 12.78 -19.15
N ASP A 204 2.69 11.53 -19.38
CA ASP A 204 2.03 10.33 -18.85
C ASP A 204 2.24 10.17 -17.35
N SER A 205 3.28 10.81 -16.79
CA SER A 205 3.55 10.84 -15.36
C SER A 205 2.83 11.99 -14.64
N ARG A 206 2.19 12.90 -15.37
CA ARG A 206 1.52 14.07 -14.80
C ARG A 206 0.32 13.65 -13.96
N ASN A 207 0.24 14.19 -12.74
CA ASN A 207 -0.78 13.84 -11.76
C ASN A 207 -0.84 12.33 -11.45
N LYS A 208 0.33 11.69 -11.45
CA LYS A 208 0.47 10.28 -11.10
C LYS A 208 1.37 10.14 -9.89
N MET A 209 0.97 9.21 -9.03
CA MET A 209 1.79 8.68 -7.95
C MET A 209 2.06 7.21 -8.26
N ARG A 210 3.33 6.79 -8.22
CA ARG A 210 3.72 5.39 -8.36
C ARG A 210 4.40 4.92 -7.09
N LEU A 211 3.84 3.89 -6.48
CA LEU A 211 4.38 3.21 -5.30
C LEU A 211 4.89 1.84 -5.71
N VAL A 212 6.12 1.52 -5.31
CA VAL A 212 6.76 0.24 -5.58
C VAL A 212 7.12 -0.42 -4.26
N THR A 213 6.84 -1.70 -4.17
CA THR A 213 7.29 -2.58 -3.08
C THR A 213 8.04 -3.77 -3.68
N ALA A 214 8.58 -4.66 -2.85
CA ALA A 214 9.13 -5.93 -3.34
C ALA A 214 8.10 -6.81 -4.06
N TYR A 215 6.80 -6.57 -3.83
CA TYR A 215 5.71 -7.47 -4.23
C TYR A 215 4.70 -6.83 -5.19
N ASP A 216 4.71 -5.52 -5.34
CA ASP A 216 3.72 -4.80 -6.14
C ASP A 216 4.27 -3.48 -6.68
N ASP A 217 3.72 -3.04 -7.81
CA ASP A 217 4.01 -1.77 -8.47
C ASP A 217 2.67 -1.14 -8.88
N ARG A 218 2.31 -0.07 -8.21
CA ARG A 218 1.02 0.59 -8.39
C ARG A 218 1.17 2.04 -8.79
N THR A 219 0.53 2.38 -9.89
CA THR A 219 0.36 3.78 -10.32
C THR A 219 -1.10 4.18 -10.11
N LEU A 220 -1.30 5.33 -9.50
CA LEU A 220 -2.63 5.91 -9.22
C LEU A 220 -2.67 7.39 -9.61
N ASP A 221 -3.86 7.87 -9.85
CA ASP A 221 -4.10 9.29 -10.10
C ASP A 221 -4.03 10.08 -8.79
N CYS A 222 -3.39 11.24 -8.84
CA CYS A 222 -3.38 12.21 -7.74
C CYS A 222 -3.33 13.62 -8.33
N VAL A 223 -3.88 14.60 -7.63
CA VAL A 223 -3.79 16.01 -8.05
C VAL A 223 -2.69 16.69 -7.25
N ILE A 224 -1.72 17.28 -7.95
CA ILE A 224 -0.65 18.04 -7.32
C ILE A 224 -1.00 19.52 -7.36
N ALA A 225 -1.13 20.11 -6.17
CA ALA A 225 -1.35 21.54 -6.03
C ALA A 225 -0.02 22.29 -5.87
N GLY A 226 0.21 23.27 -6.71
CA GLY A 226 1.31 24.20 -6.54
C GLY A 226 1.13 25.06 -5.29
N LYS A 227 2.22 25.54 -4.71
CA LYS A 227 2.14 26.53 -3.63
C LYS A 227 1.53 27.81 -4.15
N GLN A 228 0.68 28.44 -3.33
CA GLN A 228 0.18 29.76 -3.65
C GLN A 228 1.33 30.77 -3.68
N VAL A 229 1.27 31.67 -4.67
CA VAL A 229 2.22 32.77 -4.77
C VAL A 229 2.09 33.64 -3.52
N GLU A 230 3.21 33.88 -2.85
CA GLU A 230 3.31 34.81 -1.73
C GLU A 230 3.98 36.09 -2.21
N ILE A 231 3.31 37.21 -2.09
CA ILE A 231 3.88 38.54 -2.36
C ILE A 231 4.31 39.17 -1.02
N ASN A 232 5.60 39.30 -0.81
CA ASN A 232 6.15 39.88 0.41
C ASN A 232 6.31 41.39 0.30
N ARG A 233 6.71 41.87 -0.86
CA ARG A 233 7.02 43.28 -1.08
C ARG A 233 6.88 43.68 -2.55
N ILE A 234 6.49 44.92 -2.78
CA ILE A 234 6.48 45.55 -4.08
C ILE A 234 7.41 46.78 -4.03
N THR A 235 8.35 46.88 -4.98
CA THR A 235 9.34 47.94 -5.00
C THR A 235 9.44 48.57 -6.38
N ASP A 236 10.04 49.76 -6.44
CA ASP A 236 10.52 50.38 -7.71
C ASP A 236 11.82 49.68 -8.18
N ALA A 237 12.33 50.11 -9.31
CA ALA A 237 13.58 49.58 -9.89
C ALA A 237 14.83 49.81 -9.00
N ASN A 238 14.75 50.70 -7.99
CA ASN A 238 15.83 50.99 -7.06
C ASN A 238 15.69 50.23 -5.74
N GLY A 239 14.67 49.38 -5.60
CA GLY A 239 14.42 48.61 -4.41
C GLY A 239 13.65 49.33 -3.31
N ASN A 240 13.12 50.53 -3.56
CA ASN A 240 12.29 51.24 -2.60
C ASN A 240 10.86 50.70 -2.60
N ALA A 241 10.31 50.44 -1.42
CA ALA A 241 8.91 50.00 -1.30
C ALA A 241 7.96 51.10 -1.86
N ILE A 242 7.01 50.67 -2.65
CA ILE A 242 6.01 51.53 -3.27
C ILE A 242 4.59 51.05 -2.99
N THR A 243 3.65 51.99 -2.88
CA THR A 243 2.21 51.71 -2.76
C THR A 243 1.44 52.09 -4.02
N GLU A 244 2.08 52.80 -4.93
CA GLU A 244 1.51 53.23 -6.19
C GLU A 244 2.60 53.29 -7.27
N ALA A 245 2.23 53.02 -8.51
CA ALA A 245 3.13 53.03 -9.66
C ALA A 245 2.49 53.79 -10.83
N GLY A 246 3.28 54.63 -11.48
CA GLY A 246 2.88 55.31 -12.71
C GLY A 246 2.82 54.37 -13.92
N ARG A 247 2.18 54.83 -15.01
CA ARG A 247 2.22 54.06 -16.26
C ARG A 247 3.68 53.97 -16.77
N ASN A 248 4.02 52.76 -17.27
CA ASN A 248 5.36 52.44 -17.77
C ASN A 248 6.46 52.44 -16.68
N SER A 249 6.13 52.45 -15.42
CA SER A 249 7.10 52.26 -14.34
C SER A 249 7.52 50.80 -14.30
N VAL A 250 8.80 50.56 -13.97
CA VAL A 250 9.29 49.22 -13.60
C VAL A 250 8.88 48.97 -12.16
N VAL A 251 8.22 47.84 -11.93
CA VAL A 251 7.82 47.38 -10.62
C VAL A 251 8.46 46.02 -10.41
N VAL A 252 9.08 45.84 -9.25
CA VAL A 252 9.64 44.55 -8.81
C VAL A 252 8.74 44.00 -7.74
N ILE A 253 8.27 42.78 -7.95
CA ILE A 253 7.45 42.03 -6.98
C ILE A 253 8.35 40.98 -6.38
N GLU A 254 8.57 41.07 -5.09
CA GLU A 254 9.35 40.12 -4.30
C GLU A 254 8.46 39.20 -3.49
N GLY A 255 8.76 37.92 -3.53
CA GLY A 255 7.95 36.93 -2.82
C GLY A 255 8.46 35.53 -2.99
N LYS A 256 7.56 34.56 -2.91
CA LYS A 256 7.89 33.15 -3.07
C LYS A 256 6.95 32.49 -4.08
N TYR A 257 7.44 31.37 -4.66
CA TYR A 257 6.68 30.49 -5.54
C TYR A 257 6.24 31.12 -6.88
N PHE A 258 6.97 32.12 -7.36
CA PHE A 258 6.70 32.76 -8.64
C PHE A 258 6.95 31.86 -9.85
N ALA A 259 7.84 30.86 -9.75
CA ALA A 259 8.10 29.92 -10.85
C ALA A 259 6.84 29.16 -11.30
N THR A 260 5.78 29.19 -10.52
CA THR A 260 4.55 28.43 -10.72
C THR A 260 3.34 29.32 -11.02
N PHE A 261 3.50 30.62 -11.07
CA PHE A 261 2.37 31.49 -11.35
C PHE A 261 1.89 31.32 -12.81
N GLN A 262 0.60 31.42 -12.98
CA GLN A 262 -0.02 31.27 -14.29
C GLN A 262 -0.35 32.63 -14.93
N LYS A 263 -0.59 33.64 -14.11
CA LYS A 263 -1.13 34.90 -14.54
C LYS A 263 -0.77 36.02 -13.58
N LEU A 264 -0.29 37.14 -14.13
CA LEU A 264 -0.11 38.41 -13.41
C LEU A 264 -1.08 39.43 -13.95
N SER A 265 -1.81 40.11 -13.06
CA SER A 265 -2.71 41.18 -13.48
C SER A 265 -2.63 42.39 -12.55
N PHE A 266 -2.69 43.58 -13.12
CA PHE A 266 -2.85 44.84 -12.41
C PHE A 266 -4.16 45.52 -12.84
N ASN A 267 -4.99 45.91 -11.90
CA ASN A 267 -6.29 46.55 -12.18
C ASN A 267 -7.11 45.76 -13.22
N ASN A 268 -7.16 44.44 -13.11
CA ASN A 268 -7.82 43.50 -14.01
C ASN A 268 -7.23 43.47 -15.43
N GLN A 269 -6.06 44.04 -15.66
CA GLN A 269 -5.33 43.91 -16.92
C GLN A 269 -4.19 42.93 -16.78
N GLU A 270 -4.14 41.96 -17.68
CA GLU A 270 -3.08 40.98 -17.74
C GLU A 270 -1.78 41.59 -18.21
N ILE A 271 -0.69 41.28 -17.54
CA ILE A 271 0.64 41.81 -17.81
C ILE A 271 1.60 40.62 -17.89
N GLU A 272 2.42 40.62 -18.92
CA GLU A 272 3.54 39.70 -19.05
C GLU A 272 4.74 40.24 -18.28
N PRO A 273 5.30 39.49 -17.31
CA PRO A 273 6.52 39.92 -16.64
C PRO A 273 7.70 39.85 -17.61
N THR A 274 8.60 40.79 -17.49
CA THR A 274 9.81 40.85 -18.34
C THR A 274 10.90 39.88 -17.86
N THR A 275 10.91 39.54 -16.59
CA THR A 275 11.88 38.62 -15.98
C THR A 275 11.23 37.94 -14.77
N ILE A 276 11.53 36.65 -14.56
CA ILE A 276 11.18 35.86 -13.37
C ILE A 276 12.47 35.17 -12.90
N GLU A 277 12.89 35.43 -11.67
CA GLU A 277 14.08 34.85 -11.05
C GLU A 277 13.72 33.97 -9.87
#